data_cb09c9643c9c30abe464be741bf5ff54
#
_entry.id   cb09c9643c9c30abe464be741bf5ff54
#
_cell.length_a   1.000
_cell.length_b   1.000
_cell.length_c   1.000
_cell.angle_alpha   90.00
_cell.angle_beta   90.00
_cell.angle_gamma   90.00
#
_symmetry.space_group_name_H-M   'P 1'
#
loop_
_entity.id
_entity.type
_entity.pdbx_description
1 polymer ?
#
loop_
_entity_poly.entity_id
_entity_poly.type
_entity_poly.pdbx_seq_one_letter_code
_entity_poly.pdbx_strand_id
1 'polypeptide(L)'
;MTTLQKKNLNTWMNRFVAWLIVFISFFALSFKAYAADIQMGSGGNLVFEPNEISISAGDTVTFTNGDLPPHNMQVADHPELSHGDLAFTAGESFDVTFPDAGDYNIQCDPHAGAGMKGVIHVS
;
A
#
# COMPACT_ATOMS: atom_id res chain seq x y z
N MET A 1 -17.96 0.51 -54.63
CA MET A 1 -16.97 -0.29 -53.91
C MET A 1 -16.96 -1.72 -54.39
N THR A 2 -15.82 -2.20 -54.80
CA THR A 2 -15.66 -3.61 -55.20
C THR A 2 -15.61 -4.49 -53.93
N THR A 3 -15.95 -5.77 -54.06
CA THR A 3 -15.97 -6.76 -52.97
C THR A 3 -14.60 -6.87 -52.26
N LEU A 4 -13.50 -6.66 -52.98
CA LEU A 4 -12.13 -6.63 -52.49
C LEU A 4 -11.84 -5.40 -51.58
N GLN A 5 -12.41 -4.25 -51.88
CA GLN A 5 -12.23 -3.04 -51.05
C GLN A 5 -12.98 -3.16 -49.71
N LYS A 6 -14.18 -3.77 -49.70
CA LYS A 6 -14.92 -4.06 -48.46
C LYS A 6 -14.18 -5.05 -47.56
N LYS A 7 -13.52 -6.06 -48.13
CA LYS A 7 -12.78 -7.06 -47.37
C LYS A 7 -11.54 -6.46 -46.71
N ASN A 8 -10.85 -5.56 -47.37
CA ASN A 8 -9.67 -4.89 -46.84
C ASN A 8 -10.04 -3.90 -45.70
N LEU A 9 -11.15 -3.20 -45.85
CA LEU A 9 -11.62 -2.25 -44.83
C LEU A 9 -12.01 -2.97 -43.51
N ASN A 10 -12.72 -4.11 -43.64
CA ASN A 10 -13.12 -4.90 -42.47
C ASN A 10 -11.90 -5.52 -41.76
N THR A 11 -10.91 -5.95 -42.50
CA THR A 11 -9.68 -6.54 -41.94
C THR A 11 -8.84 -5.49 -41.21
N TRP A 12 -8.78 -4.27 -41.75
CA TRP A 12 -8.07 -3.16 -41.13
C TRP A 12 -8.76 -2.68 -39.85
N MET A 13 -10.08 -2.55 -39.88
CA MET A 13 -10.88 -2.16 -38.70
C MET A 13 -10.78 -3.19 -37.56
N ASN A 14 -10.82 -4.49 -37.89
CA ASN A 14 -10.68 -5.55 -36.89
C ASN A 14 -9.28 -5.56 -36.24
N ARG A 15 -8.25 -5.25 -36.99
CA ARG A 15 -6.88 -5.11 -36.45
C ARG A 15 -6.75 -3.88 -35.55
N PHE A 16 -7.39 -2.79 -35.92
CA PHE A 16 -7.39 -1.53 -35.13
C PHE A 16 -8.14 -1.71 -33.80
N VAL A 17 -9.29 -2.35 -33.81
CA VAL A 17 -10.07 -2.67 -32.61
C VAL A 17 -9.32 -3.62 -31.68
N ALA A 18 -8.64 -4.64 -32.22
CA ALA A 18 -7.83 -5.56 -31.44
C ALA A 18 -6.66 -4.85 -30.74
N TRP A 19 -5.99 -3.91 -31.40
CA TRP A 19 -4.94 -3.10 -30.81
C TRP A 19 -5.47 -2.17 -29.72
N LEU A 20 -6.65 -1.58 -29.92
CA LEU A 20 -7.29 -0.70 -28.93
C LEU A 20 -7.65 -1.46 -27.63
N ILE A 21 -8.16 -2.70 -27.75
CA ILE A 21 -8.50 -3.56 -26.62
C ILE A 21 -7.25 -3.94 -25.83
N VAL A 22 -6.15 -4.28 -26.50
CA VAL A 22 -4.86 -4.59 -25.86
C VAL A 22 -4.31 -3.37 -25.12
N PHE A 23 -4.43 -2.18 -25.69
CA PHE A 23 -3.97 -0.93 -25.07
C PHE A 23 -4.77 -0.56 -23.82
N ILE A 24 -6.10 -0.77 -23.82
CA ILE A 24 -6.98 -0.54 -22.67
C ILE A 24 -6.70 -1.55 -21.56
N SER A 25 -6.43 -2.84 -21.88
CA SER A 25 -6.05 -3.86 -20.90
C SER A 25 -4.71 -3.56 -20.21
N PHE A 26 -3.75 -2.94 -20.91
CA PHE A 26 -2.45 -2.59 -20.34
C PHE A 26 -2.51 -1.36 -19.42
N PHE A 27 -3.48 -0.46 -19.63
CA PHE A 27 -3.64 0.76 -18.83
C PHE A 27 -4.43 0.53 -17.53
N ALA A 28 -5.05 -0.64 -17.35
CA ALA A 28 -5.79 -1.02 -16.13
C ALA A 28 -4.87 -1.49 -14.98
N LEU A 29 -3.53 -1.41 -15.12
CA LEU A 29 -2.57 -1.92 -14.16
C LEU A 29 -2.03 -0.82 -13.24
N SER A 30 -2.36 -0.97 -11.96
CA SER A 30 -1.60 -0.53 -10.80
C SER A 30 -1.75 0.94 -10.39
N PHE A 31 -2.94 1.34 -9.99
CA PHE A 31 -3.02 2.33 -8.93
C PHE A 31 -2.82 1.59 -7.60
N LYS A 32 -1.67 1.79 -6.93
CA LYS A 32 -1.57 1.47 -5.51
C LYS A 32 -2.64 2.31 -4.81
N ALA A 33 -3.64 1.65 -4.24
CA ALA A 33 -4.61 2.35 -3.41
C ALA A 33 -3.86 2.79 -2.14
N TYR A 34 -3.64 4.09 -2.02
CA TYR A 34 -3.14 4.72 -0.81
C TYR A 34 -4.31 4.81 0.16
N ALA A 35 -4.19 4.22 1.34
CA ALA A 35 -5.31 4.11 2.25
C ALA A 35 -5.16 4.93 3.52
N ALA A 36 -3.98 5.03 4.12
CA ALA A 36 -3.78 5.69 5.40
C ALA A 36 -2.32 6.06 5.67
N ASP A 37 -2.15 7.08 6.52
CA ASP A 37 -0.89 7.44 7.15
C ASP A 37 -0.92 7.13 8.63
N ILE A 38 0.16 6.57 9.17
CA ILE A 38 0.39 6.41 10.60
C ILE A 38 1.68 7.12 10.97
N GLN A 39 1.60 8.05 11.92
CA GLN A 39 2.76 8.69 12.50
C GLN A 39 3.34 7.82 13.61
N MET A 40 4.64 7.64 13.62
CA MET A 40 5.39 6.95 14.67
C MET A 40 6.05 8.01 15.57
N GLY A 41 5.66 8.06 16.84
CA GLY A 41 6.23 9.02 17.79
C GLY A 41 5.67 10.44 17.66
N SER A 42 4.39 10.58 17.31
CA SER A 42 3.74 11.89 17.15
C SER A 42 3.79 12.74 18.42
N GLY A 43 4.15 14.01 18.27
CA GLY A 43 4.17 14.98 19.36
C GLY A 43 5.11 14.62 20.53
N GLY A 44 6.13 13.82 20.26
CA GLY A 44 7.07 13.36 21.28
C GLY A 44 6.55 12.20 22.14
N ASN A 45 5.41 11.60 21.79
CA ASN A 45 4.85 10.46 22.49
C ASN A 45 5.29 9.14 21.84
N LEU A 46 5.47 8.09 22.65
CA LEU A 46 5.81 6.75 22.18
C LEU A 46 4.55 6.00 21.76
N VAL A 47 3.94 6.44 20.65
CA VAL A 47 2.68 5.92 20.12
C VAL A 47 2.68 5.86 18.60
N PHE A 48 1.86 4.99 18.03
CA PHE A 48 1.37 5.11 16.65
C PHE A 48 0.14 6.03 16.66
N GLU A 49 0.10 7.00 15.74
CA GLU A 49 -1.03 7.94 15.63
C GLU A 49 -1.56 8.00 14.19
N PRO A 50 -2.79 7.54 13.93
CA PRO A 50 -3.65 6.80 14.85
C PRO A 50 -3.11 5.39 15.17
N ASN A 51 -3.51 4.83 16.32
CA ASN A 51 -3.08 3.49 16.73
C ASN A 51 -4.03 2.38 16.28
N GLU A 52 -5.13 2.73 15.65
CA GLU A 52 -6.11 1.80 15.11
C GLU A 52 -6.70 2.37 13.82
N ILE A 53 -6.66 1.60 12.74
CA ILE A 53 -7.19 1.97 11.42
C ILE A 53 -7.92 0.80 10.79
N SER A 54 -8.84 1.11 9.87
CA SER A 54 -9.51 0.13 9.01
C SER A 54 -9.23 0.43 7.56
N ILE A 55 -8.79 -0.59 6.82
CA ILE A 55 -8.44 -0.52 5.39
C ILE A 55 -9.03 -1.71 4.63
N SER A 56 -8.94 -1.69 3.32
CA SER A 56 -9.31 -2.82 2.46
C SER A 56 -8.08 -3.65 2.07
N ALA A 57 -8.29 -4.95 1.82
CA ALA A 57 -7.25 -5.83 1.32
C ALA A 57 -6.60 -5.27 0.04
N GLY A 58 -5.28 -5.26 0.01
CA GLY A 58 -4.48 -4.66 -1.07
C GLY A 58 -4.12 -3.18 -0.87
N ASP A 59 -4.65 -2.53 0.16
CA ASP A 59 -4.32 -1.14 0.48
C ASP A 59 -2.91 -1.01 1.06
N THR A 60 -2.32 0.17 0.88
CA THR A 60 -0.99 0.53 1.37
C THR A 60 -1.11 1.55 2.49
N VAL A 61 -0.42 1.30 3.59
CA VAL A 61 -0.27 2.22 4.73
C VAL A 61 1.13 2.79 4.71
N THR A 62 1.25 4.13 4.82
CA THR A 62 2.51 4.82 4.98
C THR A 62 2.79 5.08 6.46
N PHE A 63 3.92 4.63 6.94
CA PHE A 63 4.42 4.90 8.29
C PHE A 63 5.48 6.00 8.22
N THR A 64 5.27 7.09 8.95
CA THR A 64 6.19 8.23 8.96
C THR A 64 6.78 8.44 10.36
N ASN A 65 8.10 8.52 10.43
CA ASN A 65 8.80 8.78 11.69
C ASN A 65 8.57 10.23 12.13
N GLY A 66 8.17 10.40 13.39
CA GLY A 66 7.90 11.69 14.00
C GLY A 66 9.09 12.24 14.81
N ASP A 67 8.79 12.84 15.96
CA ASP A 67 9.74 13.66 16.71
C ASP A 67 10.65 12.87 17.67
N LEU A 68 10.30 11.63 18.00
CA LEU A 68 11.10 10.77 18.88
C LEU A 68 11.57 9.50 18.17
N PRO A 69 12.67 9.56 17.41
CA PRO A 69 13.35 8.38 16.89
C PRO A 69 14.18 7.67 17.98
N PRO A 70 14.55 6.38 17.79
CA PRO A 70 14.24 5.56 16.64
C PRO A 70 12.94 4.77 16.78
N HIS A 71 12.27 4.55 15.65
CA HIS A 71 11.07 3.73 15.60
C HIS A 71 11.16 2.70 14.46
N ASN A 72 10.48 1.59 14.64
CA ASN A 72 10.21 0.60 13.60
C ASN A 72 8.76 0.12 13.69
N MET A 73 8.36 -0.78 12.82
CA MET A 73 7.03 -1.39 12.85
C MET A 73 7.15 -2.89 12.61
N GLN A 74 6.79 -3.66 13.61
CA GLN A 74 6.67 -5.11 13.53
C GLN A 74 5.21 -5.51 13.51
N VAL A 75 4.87 -6.46 12.65
CA VAL A 75 3.54 -7.05 12.56
C VAL A 75 3.60 -8.44 13.20
N ALA A 76 2.80 -8.67 14.24
CA ALA A 76 2.76 -9.93 14.95
C ALA A 76 2.40 -11.08 13.99
N ASP A 77 3.17 -12.17 14.03
CA ASP A 77 3.02 -13.37 13.19
C ASP A 77 3.19 -13.14 11.67
N HIS A 78 3.59 -11.93 11.25
CA HIS A 78 3.76 -11.54 9.86
C HIS A 78 5.09 -10.81 9.61
N PRO A 79 6.24 -11.53 9.72
CA PRO A 79 7.55 -10.91 9.50
C PRO A 79 7.72 -10.35 8.08
N GLU A 80 6.99 -10.88 7.10
CA GLU A 80 6.99 -10.41 5.70
C GLU A 80 6.35 -9.02 5.51
N LEU A 81 5.50 -8.59 6.44
CA LEU A 81 4.87 -7.27 6.47
C LEU A 81 5.58 -6.29 7.41
N SER A 82 6.55 -6.77 8.16
CA SER A 82 7.27 -5.98 9.15
C SER A 82 8.37 -5.14 8.51
N HIS A 83 8.59 -3.94 9.05
CA HIS A 83 9.74 -3.09 8.76
C HIS A 83 10.59 -3.00 10.02
N GLY A 84 11.56 -3.92 10.11
CA GLY A 84 12.39 -4.10 11.31
C GLY A 84 13.52 -3.06 11.44
N ASP A 85 13.92 -2.43 10.33
CA ASP A 85 14.94 -1.40 10.34
C ASP A 85 14.44 -0.16 11.09
N LEU A 86 15.31 0.41 11.92
CA LEU A 86 14.98 1.59 12.71
C LEU A 86 15.06 2.87 11.87
N ALA A 87 14.00 3.67 11.90
CA ALA A 87 13.97 5.01 11.36
C ALA A 87 14.52 5.98 12.41
N PHE A 88 15.59 6.71 12.08
CA PHE A 88 16.28 7.63 13.00
C PHE A 88 15.98 9.10 12.71
N THR A 89 15.47 9.42 11.53
CA THR A 89 15.27 10.79 11.08
C THR A 89 13.79 11.15 11.07
N ALA A 90 13.41 12.29 11.64
CA ALA A 90 12.07 12.83 11.53
C ALA A 90 11.67 13.02 10.06
N GLY A 91 10.47 12.55 9.68
CA GLY A 91 9.97 12.58 8.32
C GLY A 91 10.39 11.41 7.44
N GLU A 92 11.30 10.54 7.90
CA GLU A 92 11.59 9.26 7.22
C GLU A 92 10.36 8.38 7.20
N SER A 93 10.04 7.78 6.05
CA SER A 93 8.83 6.98 5.88
C SER A 93 9.08 5.70 5.11
N PHE A 94 8.17 4.74 5.31
CA PHE A 94 8.11 3.50 4.54
C PHE A 94 6.65 3.07 4.33
N ASP A 95 6.42 2.30 3.27
CA ASP A 95 5.10 1.80 2.88
C ASP A 95 4.99 0.31 3.16
N VAL A 96 3.82 -0.11 3.67
CA VAL A 96 3.46 -1.52 3.83
C VAL A 96 2.10 -1.77 3.18
N THR A 97 2.04 -2.75 2.27
CA THR A 97 0.80 -3.21 1.64
C THR A 97 0.28 -4.44 2.35
N PHE A 98 -0.99 -4.42 2.75
CA PHE A 98 -1.66 -5.53 3.44
C PHE A 98 -2.53 -6.30 2.43
N PRO A 99 -2.07 -7.47 1.93
CA PRO A 99 -2.74 -8.15 0.81
C PRO A 99 -4.02 -8.89 1.23
N ASP A 100 -4.10 -9.34 2.47
CA ASP A 100 -5.16 -10.23 2.95
C ASP A 100 -6.00 -9.60 4.05
N ALA A 101 -7.29 -9.93 4.09
CA ALA A 101 -8.19 -9.54 5.16
C ALA A 101 -7.77 -10.19 6.49
N GLY A 102 -7.90 -9.44 7.58
CA GLY A 102 -7.56 -9.89 8.93
C GLY A 102 -7.26 -8.71 9.86
N ASP A 103 -7.02 -9.01 11.13
CA ASP A 103 -6.57 -8.05 12.12
C ASP A 103 -5.06 -8.23 12.36
N TYR A 104 -4.30 -7.16 12.12
CA TYR A 104 -2.86 -7.16 12.24
C TYR A 104 -2.44 -6.32 13.44
N ASN A 105 -1.86 -6.96 14.45
CA ASN A 105 -1.29 -6.27 15.61
C ASN A 105 0.10 -5.76 15.25
N ILE A 106 0.34 -4.48 15.49
CA ILE A 106 1.64 -3.84 15.24
C ILE A 106 2.27 -3.35 16.53
N GLN A 107 3.58 -3.30 16.56
CA GLN A 107 4.35 -2.71 17.66
C GLN A 107 5.67 -2.10 17.16
N CYS A 108 6.19 -1.16 17.93
CA CYS A 108 7.55 -0.65 17.79
C CYS A 108 8.45 -1.39 18.76
N ASP A 109 9.48 -2.11 18.30
CA ASP A 109 10.32 -2.94 19.17
C ASP A 109 10.96 -2.18 20.33
N PRO A 110 11.63 -1.01 20.11
CA PRO A 110 12.24 -0.28 21.20
C PRO A 110 11.24 0.25 22.24
N HIS A 111 9.97 0.42 21.86
CA HIS A 111 8.98 1.10 22.70
C HIS A 111 7.72 0.26 22.98
N ALA A 112 7.71 -1.02 22.61
CA ALA A 112 6.61 -1.93 22.90
C ALA A 112 6.32 -2.03 24.42
N GLY A 113 7.36 -2.01 25.24
CA GLY A 113 7.25 -1.97 26.71
C GLY A 113 6.61 -0.70 27.26
N ALA A 114 6.66 0.40 26.52
CA ALA A 114 5.99 1.67 26.84
C ALA A 114 4.55 1.74 26.26
N GLY A 115 4.10 0.68 25.57
CA GLY A 115 2.75 0.62 24.99
C GLY A 115 2.64 1.14 23.57
N MET A 116 3.75 1.31 22.83
CA MET A 116 3.72 1.69 21.41
C MET A 116 3.26 0.52 20.54
N LYS A 117 1.95 0.36 20.47
CA LYS A 117 1.24 -0.74 19.81
C LYS A 117 0.02 -0.21 19.09
N GLY A 118 -0.46 -0.97 18.09
CA GLY A 118 -1.65 -0.64 17.34
C GLY A 118 -2.27 -1.84 16.66
N VAL A 119 -3.38 -1.61 15.96
CA VAL A 119 -4.11 -2.63 15.20
C VAL A 119 -4.51 -2.07 13.84
N ILE A 120 -4.30 -2.86 12.79
CA ILE A 120 -4.79 -2.57 11.45
C ILE A 120 -5.84 -3.62 11.09
N HIS A 121 -7.07 -3.17 10.91
CA HIS A 121 -8.20 -4.00 10.48
C HIS A 121 -8.28 -3.97 8.96
N VAL A 122 -8.14 -5.12 8.32
CA VAL A 122 -8.18 -5.28 6.87
C VAL A 122 -9.42 -6.09 6.48
N SER A 123 -10.27 -5.52 5.66
CA SER A 123 -11.50 -6.17 5.18
C SER A 123 -11.48 -6.56 3.70
#